data_ca69e71d25a31a64f97db1765cb84d32
#
_entry.id   ca69e71d25a31a64f97db1765cb84d32
#
_cell.length_a   1.000
_cell.length_b   1.000
_cell.length_c   1.000
_cell.angle_alpha   90.00
_cell.angle_beta   90.00
_cell.angle_gamma   90.00
#
_symmetry.space_group_name_H-M   'P 1'
#
loop_
_entity.id
_entity.type
_entity.pdbx_description
1 polymer ?
#
loop_
_entity_poly.entity_id
_entity_poly.type
_entity_poly.pdbx_seq_one_letter_code
_entity_poly.pdbx_strand_id
1 'polypeptide(L)'
;MKPAIKRVWVLGAGQLGAMLKHAAQPLGVDLRPVDIELDANLPLDDEDVITAEREQWPSTKATDQLAAHPNFVNQEVFGLVADRVTQKQMLDRLNLPTAPWALVTEQDTAASLHQQYGPRVLLKQRTGGFDGRGQHWLVEHQGSDNQASPHPSNAIPSGWHNKVIAEQAIAFDEEVSIVGVRNRIGQCHYYPLGLNRHQDGILTVTLAPLERLSSLQNAAQAMLKKVMDELDYVGVMAMELFRVGERLLINELAPRVHNSGHWTQSGASISQFEYHVRATADLPLAPAV
;
A
#
# COMPACT_ATOMS: atom_id res chain seq x y z
N MET A 1 -25.50 -25.36 -18.27
CA MET A 1 -24.82 -24.16 -18.79
C MET A 1 -23.40 -24.16 -18.23
N LYS A 2 -22.37 -23.99 -19.04
CA LYS A 2 -21.04 -23.67 -18.53
C LYS A 2 -21.14 -22.29 -17.85
N PRO A 3 -20.61 -22.11 -16.60
CA PRO A 3 -20.60 -20.79 -16.03
C PRO A 3 -19.87 -19.85 -16.99
N ALA A 4 -20.41 -18.65 -17.19
CA ALA A 4 -19.76 -17.62 -17.99
C ALA A 4 -18.37 -17.37 -17.40
N ILE A 5 -17.34 -17.38 -18.24
CA ILE A 5 -15.97 -17.07 -17.80
C ILE A 5 -15.97 -15.62 -17.35
N LYS A 6 -15.69 -15.36 -16.06
CA LYS A 6 -15.54 -14.01 -15.57
C LYS A 6 -14.30 -13.37 -16.18
N ARG A 7 -14.48 -12.18 -16.74
CA ARG A 7 -13.38 -11.40 -17.30
C ARG A 7 -13.02 -10.27 -16.34
N VAL A 8 -11.74 -10.17 -16.01
CA VAL A 8 -11.20 -9.17 -15.09
C VAL A 8 -10.11 -8.37 -15.82
N TRP A 9 -10.27 -7.08 -15.92
CA TRP A 9 -9.26 -6.17 -16.44
C TRP A 9 -8.45 -5.57 -15.29
N VAL A 10 -7.15 -5.44 -15.48
CA VAL A 10 -6.24 -4.88 -14.48
C VAL A 10 -5.58 -3.63 -15.03
N LEU A 11 -5.80 -2.50 -14.37
CA LEU A 11 -5.03 -1.27 -14.61
C LEU A 11 -3.58 -1.47 -14.19
N GLY A 12 -2.73 -1.65 -15.19
CA GLY A 12 -1.32 -1.99 -15.08
C GLY A 12 -0.99 -3.35 -15.71
N ALA A 13 0.07 -3.37 -16.50
CA ALA A 13 0.61 -4.57 -17.14
C ALA A 13 2.08 -4.81 -16.73
N GLY A 14 2.43 -4.40 -15.52
CA GLY A 14 3.73 -4.64 -14.92
C GLY A 14 3.87 -6.06 -14.36
N GLN A 15 4.83 -6.22 -13.48
CA GLN A 15 5.13 -7.50 -12.85
C GLN A 15 3.92 -8.05 -12.06
N LEU A 16 3.25 -7.20 -11.28
CA LEU A 16 2.11 -7.62 -10.45
C LEU A 16 0.93 -8.05 -11.32
N GLY A 17 0.63 -7.32 -12.40
CA GLY A 17 -0.40 -7.69 -13.37
C GLY A 17 -0.13 -9.03 -14.04
N ALA A 18 1.13 -9.30 -14.41
CA ALA A 18 1.53 -10.60 -14.96
C ALA A 18 1.35 -11.74 -13.93
N MET A 19 1.69 -11.51 -12.66
CA MET A 19 1.52 -12.48 -11.58
C MET A 19 0.03 -12.74 -11.27
N LEU A 20 -0.81 -11.69 -11.28
CA LEU A 20 -2.27 -11.81 -11.17
C LEU A 20 -2.84 -12.65 -12.33
N LYS A 21 -2.40 -12.39 -13.56
CA LYS A 21 -2.81 -13.18 -14.74
C LYS A 21 -2.45 -14.65 -14.60
N HIS A 22 -1.25 -14.94 -14.11
CA HIS A 22 -0.83 -16.32 -13.88
C HIS A 22 -1.69 -17.00 -12.81
N ALA A 23 -1.98 -16.34 -11.71
CA ALA A 23 -2.83 -16.86 -10.63
C ALA A 23 -4.29 -17.05 -11.05
N ALA A 24 -4.78 -16.31 -12.04
CA ALA A 24 -6.15 -16.41 -12.55
C ALA A 24 -6.39 -17.65 -13.43
N GLN A 25 -5.35 -18.15 -14.11
CA GLN A 25 -5.47 -19.25 -15.07
C GLN A 25 -6.09 -20.53 -14.47
N PRO A 26 -5.59 -21.08 -13.33
CA PRO A 26 -6.17 -22.28 -12.73
C PRO A 26 -7.59 -22.06 -12.18
N LEU A 27 -7.99 -20.80 -11.96
CA LEU A 27 -9.33 -20.43 -11.49
C LEU A 27 -10.35 -20.31 -12.65
N GLY A 28 -9.92 -20.41 -13.90
CA GLY A 28 -10.77 -20.21 -15.06
C GLY A 28 -11.24 -18.76 -15.24
N VAL A 29 -10.50 -17.79 -14.70
CA VAL A 29 -10.76 -16.35 -14.84
C VAL A 29 -9.94 -15.81 -16.02
N ASP A 30 -10.58 -15.11 -16.96
CA ASP A 30 -9.91 -14.40 -18.05
C ASP A 30 -9.41 -13.05 -17.55
N LEU A 31 -8.19 -13.02 -16.99
CA LEU A 31 -7.59 -11.80 -16.44
C LEU A 31 -6.67 -11.14 -17.45
N ARG A 32 -6.92 -9.86 -17.71
CA ARG A 32 -6.30 -9.04 -18.76
C ARG A 32 -5.61 -7.80 -18.18
N PRO A 33 -4.30 -7.86 -17.94
CA PRO A 33 -3.52 -6.65 -17.61
C PRO A 33 -3.49 -5.70 -18.80
N VAL A 34 -3.64 -4.40 -18.54
CA VAL A 34 -3.67 -3.34 -19.54
C VAL A 34 -2.49 -2.40 -19.28
N ASP A 35 -1.71 -2.16 -20.34
CA ASP A 35 -0.66 -1.15 -20.29
C ASP A 35 -1.30 0.24 -20.10
N ILE A 36 -0.88 0.93 -19.06
CA ILE A 36 -1.43 2.26 -18.72
C ILE A 36 -1.09 3.34 -19.74
N GLU A 37 -0.07 3.14 -20.57
CA GLU A 37 0.30 4.03 -21.67
C GLU A 37 -0.49 3.74 -22.97
N LEU A 38 -1.37 2.73 -22.95
CA LEU A 38 -2.15 2.35 -24.12
C LEU A 38 -3.21 3.41 -24.44
N ASP A 39 -3.03 4.12 -25.55
CA ASP A 39 -4.01 5.09 -26.06
C ASP A 39 -4.93 4.47 -27.13
N ALA A 40 -5.64 3.42 -26.74
CA ALA A 40 -6.60 2.71 -27.59
C ALA A 40 -7.87 2.34 -26.80
N ASN A 41 -8.97 2.17 -27.53
CA ASN A 41 -10.21 1.68 -26.94
C ASN A 41 -10.11 0.19 -26.62
N LEU A 42 -10.68 -0.21 -25.47
CA LEU A 42 -10.76 -1.60 -25.04
C LEU A 42 -12.15 -2.16 -25.36
N PRO A 43 -12.24 -3.44 -25.72
CA PRO A 43 -13.52 -4.12 -25.95
C PRO A 43 -14.15 -4.55 -24.61
N LEU A 44 -14.53 -3.56 -23.79
CA LEU A 44 -15.16 -3.80 -22.50
C LEU A 44 -16.60 -4.26 -22.67
N ASP A 45 -17.09 -5.03 -21.71
CA ASP A 45 -18.45 -5.54 -21.59
C ASP A 45 -19.02 -5.09 -20.23
N ASP A 46 -20.32 -4.86 -20.12
CA ASP A 46 -20.97 -4.40 -18.89
C ASP A 46 -20.76 -5.36 -17.70
N GLU A 47 -20.50 -6.64 -17.97
CA GLU A 47 -20.24 -7.65 -16.94
C GLU A 47 -18.76 -7.75 -16.54
N ASP A 48 -17.86 -7.04 -17.24
CA ASP A 48 -16.45 -7.04 -16.90
C ASP A 48 -16.21 -6.47 -15.50
N VAL A 49 -15.18 -6.94 -14.85
CA VAL A 49 -14.72 -6.43 -13.56
C VAL A 49 -13.38 -5.75 -13.76
N ILE A 50 -13.21 -4.59 -13.14
CA ILE A 50 -11.96 -3.84 -13.21
C ILE A 50 -11.30 -3.84 -11.83
N THR A 51 -9.99 -4.03 -11.81
CA THR A 51 -9.13 -3.83 -10.63
C THR A 51 -7.83 -3.14 -11.05
N ALA A 52 -6.93 -2.86 -10.11
CA ALA A 52 -5.65 -2.24 -10.41
C ALA A 52 -4.50 -2.92 -9.66
N GLU A 53 -3.31 -2.88 -10.26
CA GLU A 53 -2.05 -3.30 -9.63
C GLU A 53 -1.24 -2.12 -9.09
N ARG A 54 -1.75 -0.91 -9.22
CA ARG A 54 -1.10 0.35 -8.83
C ARG A 54 -2.14 1.37 -8.37
N GLU A 55 -1.72 2.37 -7.63
CA GLU A 55 -2.62 3.37 -7.05
C GLU A 55 -2.85 4.59 -7.95
N GLN A 56 -2.01 4.78 -8.96
CA GLN A 56 -2.07 5.93 -9.88
C GLN A 56 -1.74 5.51 -11.30
N TRP A 57 -2.37 6.16 -12.27
CA TRP A 57 -2.18 5.96 -13.71
C TRP A 57 -2.41 7.26 -14.47
N PRO A 58 -1.76 7.44 -15.64
CA PRO A 58 -2.02 8.58 -16.52
C PRO A 58 -3.41 8.46 -17.16
N SER A 59 -3.97 9.58 -17.64
CA SER A 59 -5.17 9.59 -18.46
C SER A 59 -4.80 9.19 -19.89
N THR A 60 -5.33 8.05 -20.32
CA THR A 60 -5.29 7.55 -21.70
C THR A 60 -6.67 7.01 -22.05
N LYS A 61 -6.95 6.71 -23.34
CA LYS A 61 -8.25 6.12 -23.70
C LYS A 61 -8.55 4.83 -22.94
N ALA A 62 -7.57 3.96 -22.79
CA ALA A 62 -7.74 2.71 -22.08
C ALA A 62 -7.96 2.91 -20.57
N THR A 63 -7.13 3.73 -19.91
CA THR A 63 -7.27 3.98 -18.47
C THR A 63 -8.55 4.73 -18.13
N ASP A 64 -8.96 5.70 -18.96
CA ASP A 64 -10.21 6.46 -18.76
C ASP A 64 -11.45 5.56 -18.91
N GLN A 65 -11.45 4.63 -19.89
CA GLN A 65 -12.52 3.65 -20.04
C GLN A 65 -12.60 2.69 -18.85
N LEU A 66 -11.45 2.18 -18.36
CA LEU A 66 -11.41 1.31 -17.20
C LEU A 66 -11.84 2.04 -15.94
N ALA A 67 -11.35 3.27 -15.74
CA ALA A 67 -11.69 4.10 -14.59
C ALA A 67 -13.17 4.51 -14.55
N ALA A 68 -13.82 4.67 -15.71
CA ALA A 68 -15.24 5.00 -15.80
C ALA A 68 -16.18 3.78 -15.73
N HIS A 69 -15.64 2.56 -15.68
CA HIS A 69 -16.44 1.35 -15.70
C HIS A 69 -17.21 1.14 -14.38
N PRO A 70 -18.52 0.83 -14.40
CA PRO A 70 -19.34 0.73 -13.19
C PRO A 70 -18.91 -0.40 -12.24
N ASN A 71 -18.24 -1.42 -12.77
CA ASN A 71 -17.71 -2.54 -11.98
C ASN A 71 -16.22 -2.37 -11.64
N PHE A 72 -15.72 -1.14 -11.59
CA PHE A 72 -14.36 -0.91 -11.09
C PHE A 72 -14.34 -1.07 -9.57
N VAL A 73 -13.76 -2.16 -9.13
CA VAL A 73 -13.65 -2.52 -7.71
C VAL A 73 -12.70 -1.57 -6.99
N ASN A 74 -13.15 -0.96 -5.90
CA ASN A 74 -12.37 -0.02 -5.07
C ASN A 74 -11.98 1.29 -5.79
N GLN A 75 -12.72 1.74 -6.79
CA GLN A 75 -12.39 2.94 -7.57
C GLN A 75 -12.01 4.14 -6.68
N GLU A 76 -12.84 4.45 -5.69
CA GLU A 76 -12.64 5.58 -4.77
C GLU A 76 -11.46 5.37 -3.79
N VAL A 77 -11.06 4.13 -3.57
CA VAL A 77 -10.03 3.78 -2.59
C VAL A 77 -8.64 4.16 -3.09
N PHE A 78 -8.37 3.97 -4.39
CA PHE A 78 -7.02 4.19 -4.93
C PHE A 78 -6.56 5.64 -4.73
N GLY A 79 -7.38 6.62 -5.08
CA GLY A 79 -7.07 8.03 -4.89
C GLY A 79 -6.92 8.42 -3.42
N LEU A 80 -7.79 7.88 -2.55
CA LEU A 80 -7.76 8.16 -1.11
C LEU A 80 -6.48 7.63 -0.46
N VAL A 81 -6.07 6.41 -0.81
CA VAL A 81 -4.89 5.77 -0.21
C VAL A 81 -3.59 6.28 -0.83
N ALA A 82 -3.59 6.66 -2.11
CA ALA A 82 -2.41 7.19 -2.79
C ALA A 82 -1.95 8.55 -2.27
N ASP A 83 -2.86 9.39 -1.75
CA ASP A 83 -2.50 10.67 -1.12
C ASP A 83 -2.27 10.46 0.38
N ARG A 84 -1.04 10.68 0.84
CA ARG A 84 -0.65 10.49 2.24
C ARG A 84 -1.45 11.35 3.21
N VAL A 85 -1.94 12.52 2.80
CA VAL A 85 -2.78 13.38 3.66
C VAL A 85 -4.13 12.71 3.90
N THR A 86 -4.83 12.29 2.85
CA THR A 86 -6.13 11.64 2.99
C THR A 86 -6.03 10.29 3.68
N GLN A 87 -4.96 9.52 3.40
CA GLN A 87 -4.67 8.27 4.10
C GLN A 87 -4.48 8.51 5.61
N LYS A 88 -3.63 9.45 6.01
CA LYS A 88 -3.37 9.76 7.42
C LYS A 88 -4.60 10.30 8.13
N GLN A 89 -5.37 11.19 7.49
CA GLN A 89 -6.63 11.69 8.04
C GLN A 89 -7.65 10.56 8.27
N MET A 90 -7.71 9.57 7.38
CA MET A 90 -8.54 8.38 7.58
C MET A 90 -8.06 7.57 8.78
N LEU A 91 -6.75 7.32 8.90
CA LEU A 91 -6.17 6.58 10.03
C LEU A 91 -6.44 7.30 11.36
N ASP A 92 -6.34 8.63 11.40
CA ASP A 92 -6.65 9.44 12.59
C ASP A 92 -8.14 9.32 12.98
N ARG A 93 -9.08 9.43 12.00
CA ARG A 93 -10.52 9.24 12.26
C ARG A 93 -10.82 7.84 12.80
N LEU A 94 -10.09 6.86 12.34
CA LEU A 94 -10.19 5.48 12.81
C LEU A 94 -9.49 5.25 14.15
N ASN A 95 -8.84 6.25 14.74
CA ASN A 95 -7.99 6.10 15.93
C ASN A 95 -6.98 4.96 15.78
N LEU A 96 -6.36 4.84 14.62
CA LEU A 96 -5.30 3.89 14.33
C LEU A 96 -3.93 4.55 14.51
N PRO A 97 -2.99 3.90 15.21
CA PRO A 97 -1.70 4.50 15.55
C PRO A 97 -0.81 4.63 14.31
N THR A 98 -0.23 5.82 14.13
CA THR A 98 0.75 6.15 13.08
C THR A 98 1.79 7.09 13.67
N ALA A 99 2.90 7.34 12.95
CA ALA A 99 3.83 8.39 13.34
C ALA A 99 3.10 9.74 13.43
N PRO A 100 3.37 10.60 14.42
CA PRO A 100 2.88 11.98 14.45
C PRO A 100 3.24 12.71 13.15
N TRP A 101 2.28 13.41 12.57
CA TRP A 101 2.42 13.97 11.23
C TRP A 101 1.66 15.30 11.06
N ALA A 102 2.04 16.10 10.05
CA ALA A 102 1.24 17.21 9.53
C ALA A 102 1.53 17.46 8.04
N LEU A 103 0.59 18.15 7.38
CA LEU A 103 0.86 18.76 6.07
C LEU A 103 1.82 19.93 6.26
N VAL A 104 2.88 19.98 5.46
CA VAL A 104 3.82 21.10 5.45
C VAL A 104 3.23 22.25 4.65
N THR A 105 2.97 23.37 5.33
CA THR A 105 2.36 24.58 4.74
C THR A 105 3.41 25.65 4.44
N GLU A 106 3.02 26.72 3.74
CA GLU A 106 3.91 27.87 3.46
C GLU A 106 4.46 28.56 4.73
N GLN A 107 3.83 28.33 5.88
CA GLN A 107 4.25 28.93 7.14
C GLN A 107 5.30 28.09 7.88
N ASP A 108 5.50 26.85 7.45
CA ASP A 108 6.41 25.92 8.11
C ASP A 108 7.85 26.17 7.68
N THR A 109 8.74 26.06 8.64
CA THR A 109 10.19 26.08 8.46
C THR A 109 10.80 24.80 9.01
N ALA A 110 12.03 24.47 8.63
CA ALA A 110 12.72 23.33 9.24
C ALA A 110 12.79 23.46 10.76
N ALA A 111 13.01 24.67 11.29
CA ALA A 111 13.06 24.93 12.72
C ALA A 111 11.71 24.66 13.40
N SER A 112 10.58 25.10 12.82
CA SER A 112 9.25 24.82 13.39
C SER A 112 8.94 23.33 13.39
N LEU A 113 9.31 22.61 12.33
CA LEU A 113 9.12 21.15 12.25
C LEU A 113 10.00 20.41 13.27
N HIS A 114 11.24 20.84 13.48
CA HIS A 114 12.10 20.27 14.53
C HIS A 114 11.55 20.55 15.95
N GLN A 115 11.01 21.74 16.19
CA GLN A 115 10.37 22.05 17.46
C GLN A 115 9.17 21.12 17.74
N GLN A 116 8.41 20.76 16.71
CA GLN A 116 7.21 19.93 16.84
C GLN A 116 7.52 18.44 16.89
N TYR A 117 8.45 17.95 16.07
CA TYR A 117 8.68 16.52 15.83
C TYR A 117 10.05 16.02 16.29
N GLY A 118 10.89 16.88 16.81
CA GLY A 118 12.23 16.53 17.31
C GLY A 118 13.34 16.66 16.26
N PRO A 119 14.55 16.21 16.59
CA PRO A 119 15.76 16.50 15.81
C PRO A 119 15.82 15.81 14.44
N ARG A 120 14.94 14.85 14.19
CA ARG A 120 14.86 14.15 12.90
C ARG A 120 13.40 14.13 12.44
N VAL A 121 13.16 14.69 11.26
CA VAL A 121 11.83 14.75 10.62
C VAL A 121 11.92 14.20 9.23
N LEU A 122 11.00 13.31 8.86
CA LEU A 122 10.91 12.77 7.51
C LEU A 122 9.83 13.50 6.72
N LEU A 123 10.24 14.18 5.66
CA LEU A 123 9.31 14.74 4.68
C LEU A 123 8.99 13.67 3.63
N LYS A 124 7.70 13.45 3.35
CA LYS A 124 7.22 12.52 2.32
C LYS A 124 6.31 13.25 1.35
N GLN A 125 6.54 13.11 0.06
CA GLN A 125 5.60 13.61 -0.96
C GLN A 125 4.22 13.00 -0.75
N ARG A 126 3.16 13.80 -0.93
CA ARG A 126 1.77 13.34 -0.77
C ARG A 126 1.45 12.20 -1.71
N THR A 127 1.89 12.30 -2.96
CA THR A 127 1.60 11.31 -4.01
C THR A 127 2.87 10.97 -4.78
N GLY A 128 2.90 9.82 -5.45
CA GLY A 128 3.98 9.43 -6.35
C GLY A 128 5.29 8.98 -5.72
N GLY A 129 5.39 8.98 -4.37
CA GLY A 129 6.56 8.45 -3.67
C GLY A 129 6.45 6.95 -3.42
N PHE A 130 7.44 6.17 -3.87
CA PHE A 130 7.55 4.74 -3.64
C PHE A 130 9.03 4.34 -3.56
N ASP A 131 9.34 3.21 -2.93
CA ASP A 131 10.70 2.69 -2.80
C ASP A 131 11.73 3.76 -2.33
N GLY A 132 11.37 4.52 -1.28
CA GLY A 132 12.21 5.59 -0.74
C GLY A 132 12.28 6.87 -1.58
N ARG A 133 11.66 6.91 -2.76
CA ARG A 133 11.58 8.13 -3.59
C ARG A 133 10.58 9.13 -3.02
N GLY A 134 10.82 10.42 -3.29
CA GLY A 134 9.94 11.47 -2.78
C GLY A 134 10.02 11.64 -1.26
N GLN A 135 11.14 11.27 -0.66
CA GLN A 135 11.42 11.42 0.77
C GLN A 135 12.63 12.33 0.97
N HIS A 136 12.62 13.09 2.06
CA HIS A 136 13.73 13.97 2.44
C HIS A 136 13.83 14.06 3.96
N TRP A 137 15.02 13.81 4.50
CA TRP A 137 15.28 13.92 5.91
C TRP A 137 15.70 15.34 6.28
N LEU A 138 15.00 15.95 7.23
CA LEU A 138 15.49 17.10 7.98
C LEU A 138 16.20 16.58 9.23
N VAL A 139 17.43 17.02 9.42
CA VAL A 139 18.24 16.64 10.61
C VAL A 139 18.79 17.89 11.25
N GLU A 140 18.47 18.10 12.52
CA GLU A 140 19.01 19.20 13.30
C GLU A 140 20.45 18.91 13.67
N HIS A 141 21.38 19.72 13.19
CA HIS A 141 22.80 19.59 13.53
C HIS A 141 23.05 20.10 14.94
N GLN A 142 23.32 19.21 15.88
CA GLN A 142 23.88 19.56 17.18
C GLN A 142 25.40 19.59 17.08
N GLY A 143 25.99 20.78 16.82
CA GLY A 143 27.43 20.99 16.94
C GLY A 143 28.28 20.66 15.69
N SER A 144 29.51 21.09 15.73
CA SER A 144 30.50 21.26 14.66
C SER A 144 31.12 19.99 14.04
N ASP A 145 30.39 18.92 13.87
CA ASP A 145 30.94 17.74 13.16
C ASP A 145 30.64 17.81 11.67
N ASN A 146 31.65 18.30 10.93
CA ASN A 146 31.74 18.34 9.47
C ASN A 146 31.84 16.93 8.84
N GLN A 147 31.15 15.91 9.32
CA GLN A 147 31.05 14.65 8.60
C GLN A 147 29.83 14.70 7.69
N ALA A 148 30.08 15.01 6.45
CA ALA A 148 29.15 14.99 5.35
C ALA A 148 28.47 13.61 5.21
N SER A 149 27.28 13.48 5.79
CA SER A 149 26.33 12.47 5.33
C SER A 149 25.80 12.91 3.95
N PRO A 150 25.65 12.01 2.96
CA PRO A 150 25.41 12.42 1.58
C PRO A 150 24.12 13.20 1.33
N HIS A 151 23.16 13.32 2.25
CA HIS A 151 21.95 14.16 2.11
C HIS A 151 21.16 14.38 3.40
N PRO A 152 21.56 15.22 4.34
CA PRO A 152 20.59 15.97 5.10
C PRO A 152 20.80 17.47 4.89
N SER A 153 19.95 18.08 4.06
CA SER A 153 19.82 19.53 4.13
C SER A 153 18.91 19.86 5.31
N ASN A 154 19.28 20.85 6.10
CA ASN A 154 18.43 21.36 7.18
C ASN A 154 17.41 22.38 6.64
N ALA A 155 16.91 22.14 5.43
CA ALA A 155 15.94 23.02 4.76
C ALA A 155 14.88 22.20 4.02
N ILE A 156 13.65 22.67 4.07
CA ILE A 156 12.58 22.14 3.26
C ILE A 156 12.93 22.38 1.77
N PRO A 157 12.94 21.35 0.93
CA PRO A 157 13.26 21.51 -0.50
C PRO A 157 12.34 22.53 -1.17
N SER A 158 12.89 23.33 -2.07
CA SER A 158 12.13 24.35 -2.81
C SER A 158 10.91 23.73 -3.53
N GLY A 159 9.75 24.36 -3.36
CA GLY A 159 8.50 23.91 -3.98
C GLY A 159 7.83 22.70 -3.32
N TRP A 160 8.27 22.29 -2.14
CA TRP A 160 7.69 21.16 -1.40
C TRP A 160 6.54 21.57 -0.45
N HIS A 161 6.42 22.83 -0.07
CA HIS A 161 5.28 23.31 0.71
C HIS A 161 3.95 22.96 0.05
N ASN A 162 2.98 22.55 0.84
CA ASN A 162 1.66 22.04 0.44
C ASN A 162 1.68 20.72 -0.38
N LYS A 163 2.87 20.17 -0.66
CA LYS A 163 3.04 18.94 -1.46
C LYS A 163 3.61 17.77 -0.67
N VAL A 164 3.97 17.99 0.57
CA VAL A 164 4.55 16.95 1.45
C VAL A 164 3.90 16.94 2.81
N ILE A 165 3.95 15.79 3.46
CA ILE A 165 3.73 15.67 4.90
C ILE A 165 5.08 15.63 5.62
N ALA A 166 5.11 16.12 6.85
CA ALA A 166 6.19 15.90 7.79
C ALA A 166 5.78 14.82 8.78
N GLU A 167 6.65 13.87 9.03
CA GLU A 167 6.47 12.82 10.03
C GLU A 167 7.62 12.83 11.04
N GLN A 168 7.30 12.62 12.31
CA GLN A 168 8.29 12.35 13.33
C GLN A 168 9.07 11.07 12.98
N ALA A 169 10.39 11.12 13.10
CA ALA A 169 11.21 9.91 13.00
C ALA A 169 10.87 8.96 14.17
N ILE A 170 10.48 7.75 13.85
CA ILE A 170 10.18 6.73 14.84
C ILE A 170 11.43 5.88 15.09
N ALA A 171 11.84 5.77 16.35
CA ALA A 171 12.81 4.76 16.76
C ALA A 171 12.10 3.42 16.89
N PHE A 172 12.06 2.65 15.82
CA PHE A 172 11.42 1.34 15.78
C PHE A 172 12.44 0.20 15.92
N ASP A 173 11.97 -0.93 16.43
CA ASP A 173 12.79 -2.13 16.55
C ASP A 173 12.85 -2.89 15.23
N GLU A 174 11.72 -2.95 14.51
CA GLU A 174 11.57 -3.73 13.27
C GLU A 174 10.48 -3.13 12.38
N GLU A 175 10.67 -3.32 11.07
CA GLU A 175 9.61 -3.13 10.09
C GLU A 175 8.90 -4.46 9.86
N VAL A 176 7.57 -4.47 9.98
CA VAL A 176 6.75 -5.65 9.74
C VAL A 176 5.59 -5.31 8.82
N SER A 177 4.99 -6.32 8.21
CA SER A 177 3.80 -6.13 7.38
C SER A 177 2.78 -7.22 7.61
N ILE A 178 1.51 -6.86 7.44
CA ILE A 178 0.40 -7.80 7.35
C ILE A 178 -0.24 -7.67 5.98
N VAL A 179 -0.53 -8.80 5.36
CA VAL A 179 -1.30 -8.88 4.11
C VAL A 179 -2.61 -9.60 4.40
N GLY A 180 -3.70 -9.04 3.96
CA GLY A 180 -5.03 -9.62 4.13
C GLY A 180 -5.86 -9.49 2.86
N VAL A 181 -6.92 -10.27 2.79
CA VAL A 181 -7.94 -10.22 1.74
C VAL A 181 -9.31 -10.03 2.36
N ARG A 182 -10.17 -9.27 1.69
CA ARG A 182 -11.59 -9.10 2.01
C ARG A 182 -12.43 -9.30 0.75
N ASN A 183 -13.52 -10.06 0.84
CA ASN A 183 -14.47 -10.21 -0.25
C ASN A 183 -15.65 -9.24 -0.13
N ARG A 184 -16.56 -9.26 -1.11
CA ARG A 184 -17.74 -8.38 -1.19
C ARG A 184 -18.71 -8.50 -0.01
N ILE A 185 -18.74 -9.66 0.68
CA ILE A 185 -19.59 -9.88 1.86
C ILE A 185 -18.87 -9.61 3.19
N GLY A 186 -17.65 -9.04 3.15
CA GLY A 186 -16.88 -8.67 4.34
C GLY A 186 -16.12 -9.83 4.99
N GLN A 187 -16.04 -11.00 4.38
CA GLN A 187 -15.20 -12.10 4.87
C GLN A 187 -13.73 -11.76 4.64
N CYS A 188 -12.93 -11.88 5.69
CA CYS A 188 -11.49 -11.58 5.66
C CYS A 188 -10.65 -12.81 5.97
N HIS A 189 -9.49 -12.91 5.32
CA HIS A 189 -8.41 -13.80 5.70
C HIS A 189 -7.09 -13.03 5.72
N TYR A 190 -6.15 -13.47 6.55
CA TYR A 190 -4.88 -12.78 6.77
C TYR A 190 -3.74 -13.78 6.75
N TYR A 191 -2.61 -13.34 6.22
CA TYR A 191 -1.35 -14.06 6.38
C TYR A 191 -0.70 -13.73 7.73
N PRO A 192 0.24 -14.55 8.20
CA PRO A 192 1.10 -14.20 9.33
C PRO A 192 1.84 -12.89 9.10
N LEU A 193 2.12 -12.16 10.20
CA LEU A 193 3.03 -11.01 10.15
C LEU A 193 4.38 -11.42 9.58
N GLY A 194 4.85 -10.67 8.60
CA GLY A 194 6.18 -10.79 8.01
C GLY A 194 7.12 -9.71 8.54
N LEU A 195 8.36 -10.08 8.85
CA LEU A 195 9.46 -9.15 9.07
C LEU A 195 9.98 -8.68 7.73
N ASN A 196 10.09 -7.39 7.55
CA ASN A 196 10.60 -6.76 6.34
C ASN A 196 12.01 -6.18 6.57
N ARG A 197 12.87 -6.34 5.60
CA ARG A 197 14.18 -5.66 5.55
C ARG A 197 14.27 -4.85 4.29
N HIS A 198 14.50 -3.56 4.46
CA HIS A 198 14.73 -2.64 3.36
C HIS A 198 16.21 -2.30 3.26
N GLN A 199 16.68 -2.13 2.04
CA GLN A 199 17.99 -1.58 1.72
C GLN A 199 17.80 -0.44 0.73
N ASP A 200 18.28 0.76 1.08
CA ASP A 200 18.11 1.98 0.27
C ASP A 200 16.65 2.29 -0.09
N GLY A 201 15.72 2.00 0.84
CA GLY A 201 14.28 2.19 0.66
C GLY A 201 13.57 1.09 -0.14
N ILE A 202 14.29 0.08 -0.62
CA ILE A 202 13.74 -1.05 -1.39
C ILE A 202 13.61 -2.27 -0.49
N LEU A 203 12.43 -2.89 -0.47
CA LEU A 203 12.21 -4.15 0.23
C LEU A 203 13.02 -5.27 -0.41
N THR A 204 13.98 -5.84 0.33
CA THR A 204 14.88 -6.88 -0.16
C THR A 204 14.55 -8.27 0.40
N VAL A 205 14.03 -8.34 1.62
CA VAL A 205 13.71 -9.62 2.29
C VAL A 205 12.43 -9.48 3.09
N THR A 206 11.54 -10.45 2.97
CA THR A 206 10.43 -10.69 3.90
C THR A 206 10.57 -12.08 4.49
N LEU A 207 10.49 -12.19 5.82
CA LEU A 207 10.51 -13.45 6.56
C LEU A 207 9.17 -13.68 7.25
N ALA A 208 8.47 -14.75 6.91
CA ALA A 208 7.21 -15.17 7.50
C ALA A 208 7.02 -16.70 7.38
N PRO A 209 6.35 -17.37 8.33
CA PRO A 209 5.94 -16.82 9.62
C PRO A 209 7.11 -16.73 10.61
N LEU A 210 6.98 -15.84 11.61
CA LEU A 210 7.91 -15.76 12.73
C LEU A 210 7.12 -15.90 14.04
N GLU A 211 7.41 -16.93 14.81
CA GLU A 211 6.70 -17.23 16.08
C GLU A 211 6.73 -16.07 17.07
N ARG A 212 7.87 -15.35 17.16
CA ARG A 212 8.04 -14.20 18.05
C ARG A 212 7.13 -13.00 17.72
N LEU A 213 6.51 -12.97 16.54
CA LEU A 213 5.55 -11.94 16.14
C LEU A 213 4.09 -12.37 16.36
N SER A 214 3.86 -13.61 16.80
CA SER A 214 2.49 -14.16 16.97
C SER A 214 1.66 -13.38 17.99
N SER A 215 2.27 -12.84 19.04
CA SER A 215 1.59 -12.00 20.03
C SER A 215 0.99 -10.72 19.44
N LEU A 216 1.56 -10.20 18.35
CA LEU A 216 1.13 -8.98 17.66
C LEU A 216 0.13 -9.25 16.53
N GLN A 217 -0.06 -10.51 16.14
CA GLN A 217 -0.88 -10.91 14.99
C GLN A 217 -2.31 -10.40 15.08
N ASN A 218 -2.97 -10.61 16.21
CA ASN A 218 -4.36 -10.21 16.39
C ASN A 218 -4.53 -8.68 16.35
N ALA A 219 -3.58 -7.93 16.88
CA ALA A 219 -3.59 -6.48 16.84
C ALA A 219 -3.45 -5.98 15.38
N ALA A 220 -2.50 -6.55 14.62
CA ALA A 220 -2.31 -6.20 13.21
C ALA A 220 -3.53 -6.54 12.35
N GLN A 221 -4.14 -7.71 12.56
CA GLN A 221 -5.38 -8.12 11.88
C GLN A 221 -6.53 -7.16 12.17
N ALA A 222 -6.70 -6.78 13.43
CA ALA A 222 -7.77 -5.84 13.83
C ALA A 222 -7.58 -4.47 13.18
N MET A 223 -6.34 -3.97 13.11
CA MET A 223 -6.00 -2.71 12.43
C MET A 223 -6.31 -2.77 10.94
N LEU A 224 -5.82 -3.81 10.24
CA LEU A 224 -6.06 -3.97 8.80
C LEU A 224 -7.54 -4.18 8.50
N LYS A 225 -8.24 -4.99 9.32
CA LYS A 225 -9.69 -5.19 9.18
C LYS A 225 -10.45 -3.87 9.27
N LYS A 226 -10.12 -3.03 10.25
CA LYS A 226 -10.77 -1.74 10.46
C LYS A 226 -10.62 -0.81 9.26
N VAL A 227 -9.44 -0.81 8.62
CA VAL A 227 -9.20 -0.06 7.38
C VAL A 227 -10.00 -0.64 6.22
N MET A 228 -9.95 -1.96 6.01
CA MET A 228 -10.68 -2.60 4.91
C MET A 228 -12.20 -2.47 5.04
N ASP A 229 -12.73 -2.49 6.26
CA ASP A 229 -14.17 -2.30 6.50
C ASP A 229 -14.58 -0.84 6.26
N GLU A 230 -13.80 0.15 6.73
CA GLU A 230 -14.07 1.58 6.46
C GLU A 230 -14.13 1.89 4.96
N LEU A 231 -13.30 1.22 4.18
CA LEU A 231 -13.20 1.42 2.74
C LEU A 231 -14.17 0.54 1.93
N ASP A 232 -14.96 -0.31 2.57
CA ASP A 232 -15.68 -1.43 1.91
C ASP A 232 -14.82 -2.16 0.88
N TYR A 233 -13.55 -2.36 1.24
CA TYR A 233 -12.51 -2.84 0.34
C TYR A 233 -12.76 -4.27 -0.12
N VAL A 234 -12.50 -4.54 -1.40
CA VAL A 234 -12.58 -5.89 -2.00
C VAL A 234 -11.27 -6.23 -2.66
N GLY A 235 -10.61 -7.28 -2.22
CA GLY A 235 -9.30 -7.70 -2.74
C GLY A 235 -8.26 -7.83 -1.64
N VAL A 236 -6.99 -7.89 -2.06
CA VAL A 236 -5.84 -7.93 -1.16
C VAL A 236 -5.39 -6.51 -0.82
N MET A 237 -5.11 -6.28 0.45
CA MET A 237 -4.47 -5.06 0.96
C MET A 237 -3.29 -5.45 1.84
N ALA A 238 -2.20 -4.70 1.71
CA ALA A 238 -1.06 -4.78 2.63
C ALA A 238 -1.00 -3.55 3.53
N MET A 239 -0.55 -3.75 4.76
CA MET A 239 -0.28 -2.70 5.73
C MET A 239 1.14 -2.87 6.24
N GLU A 240 1.98 -1.88 6.00
CA GLU A 240 3.32 -1.80 6.56
C GLU A 240 3.31 -1.12 7.92
N LEU A 241 4.07 -1.66 8.85
CA LEU A 241 4.02 -1.30 10.26
C LEU A 241 5.43 -1.17 10.83
N PHE A 242 5.62 -0.18 11.70
CA PHE A 242 6.76 -0.14 12.60
C PHE A 242 6.40 -0.84 13.92
N ARG A 243 7.25 -1.78 14.35
CA ARG A 243 7.16 -2.35 15.69
C ARG A 243 8.00 -1.54 16.68
N VAL A 244 7.37 -1.13 17.78
CA VAL A 244 8.01 -0.41 18.89
C VAL A 244 7.62 -1.14 20.18
N GLY A 245 8.48 -2.03 20.66
CA GLY A 245 8.13 -2.96 21.72
C GLY A 245 6.96 -3.86 21.33
N GLU A 246 5.89 -3.82 22.12
CA GLU A 246 4.63 -4.53 21.85
C GLU A 246 3.59 -3.67 21.10
N ARG A 247 3.99 -2.53 20.54
CA ARG A 247 3.10 -1.66 19.78
C ARG A 247 3.41 -1.70 18.30
N LEU A 248 2.37 -1.53 17.50
CA LEU A 248 2.45 -1.39 16.05
C LEU A 248 2.00 0.03 15.65
N LEU A 249 2.75 0.66 14.77
CA LEU A 249 2.41 1.96 14.17
C LEU A 249 2.30 1.78 12.67
N ILE A 250 1.21 2.24 12.06
CA ILE A 250 1.03 2.15 10.61
C ILE A 250 1.99 3.13 9.93
N ASN A 251 2.81 2.59 9.02
CA ASN A 251 3.66 3.37 8.14
C ASN A 251 2.93 3.70 6.83
N GLU A 252 2.45 2.66 6.13
CA GLU A 252 1.85 2.81 4.80
C GLU A 252 0.81 1.72 4.53
N LEU A 253 -0.17 2.04 3.66
CA LEU A 253 -1.16 1.11 3.14
C LEU A 253 -0.94 0.92 1.64
N ALA A 254 -1.09 -0.30 1.16
CA ALA A 254 -1.10 -0.63 -0.26
C ALA A 254 -2.42 -1.35 -0.61
N PRO A 255 -3.36 -0.70 -1.34
CA PRO A 255 -4.67 -1.28 -1.69
C PRO A 255 -4.53 -2.21 -2.91
N ARG A 256 -3.62 -3.16 -2.84
CA ARG A 256 -3.26 -4.12 -3.90
C ARG A 256 -2.40 -5.24 -3.34
N VAL A 257 -2.07 -6.20 -4.18
CA VAL A 257 -0.99 -7.16 -3.92
C VAL A 257 0.34 -6.41 -3.71
N HIS A 258 1.19 -6.90 -2.81
CA HIS A 258 2.36 -6.18 -2.35
C HIS A 258 3.62 -7.05 -2.32
N ASN A 259 4.80 -6.42 -2.44
CA ASN A 259 6.09 -7.11 -2.43
C ASN A 259 6.28 -7.96 -1.16
N SER A 260 5.84 -7.45 0.00
CA SER A 260 5.91 -8.19 1.27
C SER A 260 5.03 -9.44 1.33
N GLY A 261 4.13 -9.62 0.36
CA GLY A 261 3.30 -10.82 0.20
C GLY A 261 3.81 -11.83 -0.83
N HIS A 262 4.95 -11.59 -1.51
CA HIS A 262 5.43 -12.47 -2.56
C HIS A 262 5.81 -13.87 -2.07
N TRP A 263 6.25 -14.00 -0.83
CA TRP A 263 6.55 -15.28 -0.21
C TRP A 263 5.35 -16.25 -0.22
N THR A 264 4.12 -15.72 -0.27
CA THR A 264 2.89 -16.53 -0.26
C THR A 264 2.73 -17.42 -1.48
N GLN A 265 3.46 -17.14 -2.57
CA GLN A 265 3.41 -17.97 -3.79
C GLN A 265 3.92 -19.40 -3.57
N SER A 266 4.90 -19.56 -2.69
CA SER A 266 5.49 -20.88 -2.38
C SER A 266 5.36 -21.24 -0.89
N GLY A 267 5.01 -20.27 -0.04
CA GLY A 267 4.94 -20.42 1.41
C GLY A 267 3.53 -20.49 1.98
N ALA A 268 2.49 -20.47 1.13
CA ALA A 268 1.10 -20.60 1.55
C ALA A 268 0.30 -21.45 0.53
N SER A 269 -0.79 -22.07 0.98
CA SER A 269 -1.66 -22.87 0.12
C SER A 269 -2.45 -22.05 -0.91
N ILE A 270 -2.68 -20.76 -0.61
CA ILE A 270 -3.31 -19.78 -1.50
C ILE A 270 -2.43 -18.53 -1.49
N SER A 271 -1.94 -18.10 -2.67
CA SER A 271 -1.11 -16.91 -2.79
C SER A 271 -1.94 -15.63 -2.67
N GLN A 272 -1.28 -14.50 -2.33
CA GLN A 272 -1.94 -13.19 -2.34
C GLN A 272 -2.55 -12.84 -3.70
N PHE A 273 -1.92 -13.28 -4.80
CA PHE A 273 -2.42 -13.07 -6.15
C PHE A 273 -3.72 -13.84 -6.40
N GLU A 274 -3.75 -15.11 -6.01
CA GLU A 274 -4.95 -15.92 -6.09
C GLU A 274 -6.08 -15.36 -5.21
N TYR A 275 -5.77 -14.92 -3.98
CA TYR A 275 -6.74 -14.27 -3.11
C TYR A 275 -7.33 -12.99 -3.74
N HIS A 276 -6.48 -12.16 -4.36
CA HIS A 276 -6.97 -10.96 -5.02
C HIS A 276 -7.93 -11.28 -6.17
N VAL A 277 -7.56 -12.25 -7.01
CA VAL A 277 -8.42 -12.74 -8.11
C VAL A 277 -9.72 -13.31 -7.57
N ARG A 278 -9.68 -14.16 -6.55
CA ARG A 278 -10.89 -14.73 -5.94
C ARG A 278 -11.83 -13.65 -5.42
N ALA A 279 -11.31 -12.69 -4.67
CA ALA A 279 -12.13 -11.61 -4.10
C ALA A 279 -12.75 -10.72 -5.18
N THR A 280 -11.96 -10.30 -6.19
CA THR A 280 -12.43 -9.40 -7.25
C THR A 280 -13.39 -10.09 -8.22
N ALA A 281 -13.14 -11.36 -8.55
CA ALA A 281 -14.02 -12.19 -9.40
C ALA A 281 -15.19 -12.82 -8.64
N ASP A 282 -15.38 -12.52 -7.36
CA ASP A 282 -16.45 -13.05 -6.50
C ASP A 282 -16.45 -14.58 -6.43
N LEU A 283 -15.25 -15.15 -6.28
CA LEU A 283 -15.03 -16.57 -6.04
C LEU A 283 -14.91 -16.84 -4.52
N PRO A 284 -15.23 -18.06 -4.06
CA PRO A 284 -15.12 -18.40 -2.66
C PRO A 284 -13.71 -18.17 -2.10
N LEU A 285 -13.62 -17.58 -0.90
CA LEU A 285 -12.39 -17.51 -0.11
C LEU A 285 -12.34 -18.71 0.85
N ALA A 286 -11.15 -19.26 1.03
CA ALA A 286 -10.84 -20.27 2.04
C ALA A 286 -9.60 -19.82 2.82
N PRO A 287 -9.43 -20.26 4.09
CA PRO A 287 -8.20 -19.96 4.83
C PRO A 287 -6.97 -20.48 4.09
N ALA A 288 -5.91 -19.66 4.01
CA ALA A 288 -4.60 -20.15 3.59
C ALA A 288 -3.91 -20.86 4.77
N VAL A 289 -3.22 -21.95 4.46
CA VAL A 289 -2.44 -22.75 5.41
C VAL A 289 -0.96 -22.59 5.08
#